data_1bfc3e4aa832cc343c9bc53ceacb0ef7
#
_entry.id   1bfc3e4aa832cc343c9bc53ceacb0ef7
#
_cell.length_a   1.000
_cell.length_b   1.000
_cell.length_c   1.000
_cell.angle_alpha   90.00
_cell.angle_beta   90.00
_cell.angle_gamma   90.00
#
_symmetry.space_group_name_H-M   'P 1'
#
loop_
_entity.id
_entity.type
_entity.pdbx_description
1 polymer ?
#
loop_
_entity_poly.entity_id
_entity_poly.type
_entity_poly.pdbx_seq_one_letter_code
_entity_poly.pdbx_strand_id
1 'polypeptide(L)'
;MWRIPKWKLSNFRRELVLFVAYPFFAIVMVFLWICPFSIRKKLNTIAGKIYYKYGHKARATALDNIAKAYKDLSPTEVEDMAKAVFNNVASAFLDFFSFVYVNNKKHYFKYIEVEGEDNLRRAYDKGKGVICLIPHISSWELSAVTPPMLGYPTVAASKPIKGFLVQKTMVWFRRRRGMINFDRDGSYKKLVSSLKEGKCLILMIDQDTSVKSCFVDFFGRKTFTPLGASRLALDTDAVIVPMAIKQLDVKKYKFTILPELPTVRTDNREEDMITNTQNQSNVIEGIIRKNPTQWVWMHQRWKTAPPENEG
;
A
#
# COMPACT_ATOMS: atom_id res chain seq x y z
N MET A 1 -10.31 39.73 -32.11
CA MET A 1 -9.51 39.31 -30.93
C MET A 1 -9.81 37.84 -30.66
N TRP A 2 -8.94 36.94 -31.09
CA TRP A 2 -9.15 35.50 -31.01
C TRP A 2 -8.89 35.04 -29.55
N ARG A 3 -9.97 34.69 -28.83
CA ARG A 3 -9.83 34.07 -27.48
C ARG A 3 -9.49 32.62 -27.65
N ILE A 4 -8.25 32.23 -27.26
CA ILE A 4 -7.84 30.84 -27.19
C ILE A 4 -8.73 30.11 -26.16
N PRO A 5 -9.39 29.02 -26.52
CA PRO A 5 -10.27 28.28 -25.60
C PRO A 5 -9.50 27.81 -24.34
N LYS A 6 -10.10 27.95 -23.16
CA LYS A 6 -9.46 27.60 -21.86
C LYS A 6 -8.89 26.17 -21.80
N TRP A 7 -9.49 25.21 -22.51
CA TRP A 7 -8.99 23.82 -22.59
C TRP A 7 -7.68 23.69 -23.40
N LYS A 8 -7.45 24.52 -24.42
CA LYS A 8 -6.16 24.57 -25.14
C LYS A 8 -5.04 25.14 -24.27
N LEU A 9 -5.32 26.13 -23.44
CA LEU A 9 -4.36 26.68 -22.47
C LEU A 9 -4.01 25.67 -21.35
N SER A 10 -4.97 24.88 -20.89
CA SER A 10 -4.71 23.84 -19.89
C SER A 10 -3.86 22.71 -20.45
N ASN A 11 -4.06 22.32 -21.70
CA ASN A 11 -3.24 21.31 -22.37
C ASN A 11 -1.84 21.85 -22.67
N PHE A 12 -1.69 23.08 -23.15
CA PHE A 12 -0.36 23.69 -23.38
C PHE A 12 0.46 23.83 -22.09
N ARG A 13 -0.15 24.32 -20.99
CA ARG A 13 0.52 24.35 -19.67
C ARG A 13 0.90 22.96 -19.19
N ARG A 14 0.08 21.97 -19.42
CA ARG A 14 0.35 20.59 -19.06
C ARG A 14 1.50 20.00 -19.87
N GLU A 15 1.56 20.26 -21.16
CA GLU A 15 2.66 19.84 -22.05
C GLU A 15 3.96 20.55 -21.71
N LEU A 16 3.93 21.85 -21.40
CA LEU A 16 5.11 22.61 -20.96
C LEU A 16 5.67 22.08 -19.62
N VAL A 17 4.76 21.80 -18.65
CA VAL A 17 5.15 21.16 -17.37
C VAL A 17 5.75 19.78 -17.61
N LEU A 18 5.22 19.01 -18.55
CA LEU A 18 5.78 17.71 -18.92
C LEU A 18 7.15 17.82 -19.56
N PHE A 19 7.33 18.78 -20.46
CA PHE A 19 8.58 18.99 -21.19
C PHE A 19 9.73 19.45 -20.27
N VAL A 20 9.41 20.32 -19.29
CA VAL A 20 10.42 20.87 -18.36
C VAL A 20 10.58 20.03 -17.10
N ALA A 21 9.48 19.63 -16.47
CA ALA A 21 9.51 18.93 -15.18
C ALA A 21 9.87 17.45 -15.30
N TYR A 22 9.55 16.79 -16.41
CA TYR A 22 9.83 15.37 -16.58
C TYR A 22 11.34 15.04 -16.68
N PRO A 23 12.16 15.76 -17.48
CA PRO A 23 13.61 15.58 -17.47
C PRO A 23 14.22 15.82 -16.10
N PHE A 24 13.83 16.90 -15.42
CA PHE A 24 14.31 17.20 -14.07
C PHE A 24 13.93 16.08 -13.07
N PHE A 25 12.68 15.62 -13.11
CA PHE A 25 12.22 14.52 -12.28
C PHE A 25 12.97 13.21 -12.59
N ALA A 26 13.24 12.92 -13.87
CA ALA A 26 14.03 11.77 -14.28
C ALA A 26 15.49 11.85 -13.76
N ILE A 27 16.12 13.03 -13.81
CA ILE A 27 17.45 13.27 -13.26
C ILE A 27 17.45 13.00 -11.74
N VAL A 28 16.47 13.52 -11.01
CA VAL A 28 16.32 13.26 -9.58
C VAL A 28 16.18 11.76 -9.30
N MET A 29 15.38 11.03 -10.08
CA MET A 29 15.21 9.59 -9.91
C MET A 29 16.52 8.83 -10.18
N VAL A 30 17.27 9.20 -11.24
CA VAL A 30 18.60 8.63 -11.53
C VAL A 30 19.57 8.92 -10.39
N PHE A 31 19.61 10.16 -9.91
CA PHE A 31 20.43 10.54 -8.76
C PHE A 31 20.09 9.68 -7.54
N LEU A 32 18.81 9.54 -7.21
CA LEU A 32 18.35 8.72 -6.09
C LEU A 32 18.73 7.24 -6.27
N TRP A 33 18.77 6.73 -7.51
CA TRP A 33 19.16 5.35 -7.80
C TRP A 33 20.65 5.10 -7.59
N ILE A 34 21.53 6.00 -8.10
CA ILE A 34 22.99 5.86 -8.01
C ILE A 34 23.56 6.41 -6.68
N CYS A 35 22.77 7.18 -5.93
CA CYS A 35 23.22 7.86 -4.72
C CYS A 35 23.80 6.86 -3.70
N PRO A 36 25.04 7.13 -3.18
CA PRO A 36 25.65 6.30 -2.16
C PRO A 36 24.79 6.12 -0.90
N PHE A 37 24.91 4.98 -0.26
CA PHE A 37 24.11 4.60 0.90
C PHE A 37 24.13 5.66 2.03
N SER A 38 25.33 6.18 2.36
CA SER A 38 25.50 7.17 3.44
C SER A 38 24.77 8.48 3.16
N ILE A 39 24.85 8.97 1.90
CA ILE A 39 24.16 10.18 1.45
C ILE A 39 22.65 9.92 1.46
N ARG A 40 22.22 8.77 0.98
CA ARG A 40 20.83 8.36 0.93
C ARG A 40 20.18 8.35 2.33
N LYS A 41 20.88 7.77 3.32
CA LYS A 41 20.42 7.76 4.72
C LYS A 41 20.22 9.17 5.27
N LYS A 42 21.15 10.08 4.98
CA LYS A 42 21.02 11.50 5.36
C LYS A 42 19.81 12.16 4.67
N LEU A 43 19.63 11.93 3.36
CA LEU A 43 18.49 12.46 2.60
C LEU A 43 17.15 11.97 3.14
N ASN A 44 17.03 10.67 3.47
CA ASN A 44 15.82 10.10 4.07
C ASN A 44 15.49 10.77 5.41
N THR A 45 16.51 10.96 6.28
CA THR A 45 16.34 11.63 7.58
C THR A 45 15.92 13.10 7.41
N ILE A 46 16.55 13.83 6.48
CA ILE A 46 16.21 15.23 6.21
C ILE A 46 14.78 15.33 5.67
N ALA A 47 14.41 14.49 4.70
CA ALA A 47 13.07 14.47 4.13
C ALA A 47 12.01 14.14 5.20
N GLY A 48 12.29 13.18 6.08
CA GLY A 48 11.40 12.83 7.20
C GLY A 48 11.21 13.98 8.18
N LYS A 49 12.30 14.65 8.57
CA LYS A 49 12.26 15.85 9.45
C LYS A 49 11.46 16.99 8.81
N ILE A 50 11.67 17.26 7.53
CA ILE A 50 10.94 18.30 6.79
C ILE A 50 9.45 17.93 6.74
N TYR A 51 9.13 16.67 6.41
CA TYR A 51 7.74 16.22 6.37
C TYR A 51 7.07 16.30 7.76
N TYR A 52 7.76 15.89 8.83
CA TYR A 52 7.26 16.04 10.21
C TYR A 52 7.02 17.50 10.58
N LYS A 53 7.96 18.41 10.23
CA LYS A 53 7.88 19.84 10.57
C LYS A 53 6.72 20.55 9.86
N TYR A 54 6.57 20.32 8.56
CA TYR A 54 5.62 21.06 7.72
C TYR A 54 4.31 20.31 7.42
N GLY A 55 4.25 19.01 7.67
CA GLY A 55 3.06 18.17 7.49
C GLY A 55 2.08 18.25 8.66
N HIS A 56 1.66 19.46 9.09
CA HIS A 56 0.90 19.69 10.32
C HIS A 56 -0.33 18.77 10.48
N LYS A 57 -1.16 18.65 9.43
CA LYS A 57 -2.34 17.78 9.48
C LYS A 57 -1.97 16.31 9.60
N ALA A 58 -1.00 15.84 8.83
CA ALA A 58 -0.51 14.46 8.87
C ALA A 58 0.09 14.13 10.25
N ARG A 59 0.87 15.07 10.81
CA ARG A 59 1.47 14.92 12.13
C ARG A 59 0.41 14.84 13.24
N ALA A 60 -0.55 15.76 13.26
CA ALA A 60 -1.65 15.73 14.24
C ALA A 60 -2.42 14.41 14.17
N THR A 61 -2.75 13.93 12.97
CA THR A 61 -3.42 12.64 12.77
C THR A 61 -2.55 11.46 13.26
N ALA A 62 -1.27 11.46 12.96
CA ALA A 62 -0.36 10.37 13.39
C ALA A 62 -0.23 10.33 14.93
N LEU A 63 -0.03 11.48 15.57
CA LEU A 63 0.03 11.57 17.04
C LEU A 63 -1.25 11.06 17.71
N ASP A 64 -2.42 11.49 17.23
CA ASP A 64 -3.72 11.07 17.76
C ASP A 64 -3.94 9.56 17.56
N ASN A 65 -3.65 9.04 16.38
CA ASN A 65 -3.81 7.62 16.07
C ASN A 65 -2.89 6.74 16.92
N ILE A 66 -1.61 7.12 17.06
CA ILE A 66 -0.63 6.36 17.85
C ILE A 66 -1.04 6.37 19.32
N ALA A 67 -1.35 7.54 19.90
CA ALA A 67 -1.78 7.64 21.30
C ALA A 67 -3.03 6.80 21.61
N LYS A 68 -3.97 6.73 20.68
CA LYS A 68 -5.19 5.93 20.83
C LYS A 68 -4.97 4.43 20.63
N ALA A 69 -3.99 4.03 19.82
CA ALA A 69 -3.66 2.62 19.55
C ALA A 69 -2.75 2.02 20.62
N TYR A 70 -1.89 2.83 21.23
CA TYR A 70 -0.91 2.43 22.24
C TYR A 70 -1.12 3.29 23.50
N LYS A 71 -2.12 2.92 24.31
CA LYS A 71 -2.56 3.69 25.48
C LYS A 71 -1.51 3.78 26.59
N ASP A 72 -0.54 2.87 26.59
CA ASP A 72 0.51 2.76 27.62
C ASP A 72 1.73 3.65 27.30
N LEU A 73 1.79 4.25 26.09
CA LEU A 73 2.89 5.12 25.71
C LEU A 73 2.74 6.52 26.33
N SER A 74 3.82 7.05 26.88
CA SER A 74 3.93 8.45 27.30
C SER A 74 3.84 9.39 26.10
N PRO A 75 3.48 10.68 26.31
CA PRO A 75 3.44 11.67 25.23
C PRO A 75 4.77 11.79 24.46
N THR A 76 5.90 11.63 25.14
CA THR A 76 7.24 11.67 24.52
C THR A 76 7.45 10.45 23.60
N GLU A 77 7.09 9.25 24.06
CA GLU A 77 7.21 8.03 23.25
C GLU A 77 6.30 8.07 22.02
N VAL A 78 5.09 8.60 22.15
CA VAL A 78 4.17 8.85 21.02
C VAL A 78 4.79 9.79 20.00
N GLU A 79 5.42 10.87 20.46
CA GLU A 79 6.10 11.83 19.57
C GLU A 79 7.30 11.21 18.86
N ASP A 80 8.12 10.45 19.57
CA ASP A 80 9.30 9.79 19.00
C ASP A 80 8.91 8.69 18.01
N MET A 81 7.86 7.93 18.30
CA MET A 81 7.28 6.99 17.36
C MET A 81 6.74 7.70 16.11
N ALA A 82 6.06 8.84 16.26
CA ALA A 82 5.57 9.63 15.12
C ALA A 82 6.74 10.14 14.25
N LYS A 83 7.82 10.67 14.85
CA LYS A 83 9.04 11.09 14.11
C LYS A 83 9.63 9.93 13.31
N ALA A 84 9.71 8.73 13.91
CA ALA A 84 10.18 7.52 13.23
C ALA A 84 9.27 7.12 12.07
N VAL A 85 7.94 7.20 12.23
CA VAL A 85 6.96 6.97 11.16
C VAL A 85 7.20 7.92 9.97
N PHE A 86 7.37 9.21 10.21
CA PHE A 86 7.62 10.18 9.14
C PHE A 86 8.94 9.91 8.41
N ASN A 87 10.00 9.52 9.13
CA ASN A 87 11.26 9.11 8.53
C ASN A 87 11.10 7.86 7.65
N ASN A 88 10.36 6.85 8.11
CA ASN A 88 10.11 5.62 7.36
C ASN A 88 9.26 5.86 6.12
N VAL A 89 8.21 6.69 6.19
CA VAL A 89 7.38 7.04 5.04
C VAL A 89 8.18 7.83 4.00
N ALA A 90 9.00 8.80 4.44
CA ALA A 90 9.88 9.53 3.54
C ALA A 90 10.91 8.60 2.89
N SER A 91 11.49 7.66 3.65
CA SER A 91 12.40 6.64 3.13
C SER A 91 11.73 5.75 2.08
N ALA A 92 10.55 5.23 2.38
CA ALA A 92 9.78 4.39 1.46
C ALA A 92 9.46 5.10 0.14
N PHE A 93 9.09 6.38 0.22
CA PHE A 93 8.79 7.20 -0.96
C PHE A 93 10.04 7.46 -1.81
N LEU A 94 11.15 7.85 -1.19
CA LEU A 94 12.41 8.06 -1.87
C LEU A 94 12.97 6.75 -2.45
N ASP A 95 12.84 5.63 -1.76
CA ASP A 95 13.25 4.32 -2.24
C ASP A 95 12.39 3.85 -3.41
N PHE A 96 11.06 4.09 -3.39
CA PHE A 96 10.22 3.84 -4.54
C PHE A 96 10.80 4.47 -5.82
N PHE A 97 11.17 5.75 -5.79
CA PHE A 97 11.75 6.41 -6.95
C PHE A 97 13.11 5.84 -7.36
N SER A 98 13.94 5.40 -6.41
CA SER A 98 15.20 4.75 -6.75
C SER A 98 15.02 3.36 -7.37
N PHE A 99 13.97 2.64 -7.00
CA PHE A 99 13.66 1.35 -7.60
C PHE A 99 13.01 1.44 -8.99
N VAL A 100 12.61 2.62 -9.44
CA VAL A 100 11.99 2.82 -10.76
C VAL A 100 12.82 2.21 -11.89
N TYR A 101 14.15 2.28 -11.80
CA TYR A 101 15.08 1.74 -12.80
C TYR A 101 15.51 0.28 -12.56
N VAL A 102 15.12 -0.33 -11.45
CA VAL A 102 15.44 -1.73 -11.13
C VAL A 102 14.43 -2.65 -11.79
N ASN A 103 14.67 -3.07 -13.04
CA ASN A 103 13.73 -3.86 -13.84
C ASN A 103 14.09 -5.35 -13.94
N ASN A 104 15.34 -5.70 -13.65
CA ASN A 104 15.84 -7.07 -13.74
C ASN A 104 15.57 -7.81 -12.41
N LYS A 105 15.01 -9.01 -12.47
CA LYS A 105 14.72 -9.86 -11.30
C LYS A 105 15.95 -10.05 -10.40
N LYS A 106 17.09 -10.42 -11.00
CA LYS A 106 18.36 -10.63 -10.26
C LYS A 106 18.79 -9.37 -9.51
N HIS A 107 18.61 -8.19 -10.11
CA HIS A 107 18.93 -6.91 -9.46
C HIS A 107 17.91 -6.55 -8.38
N TYR A 108 16.60 -6.81 -8.61
CA TYR A 108 15.54 -6.56 -7.66
C TYR A 108 15.74 -7.35 -6.36
N PHE A 109 15.98 -8.66 -6.47
CA PHE A 109 16.18 -9.54 -5.32
C PHE A 109 17.55 -9.42 -4.61
N LYS A 110 18.44 -8.53 -5.08
CA LYS A 110 19.60 -8.09 -4.29
C LYS A 110 19.22 -7.21 -3.10
N TYR A 111 18.08 -6.54 -3.20
CA TYR A 111 17.59 -5.58 -2.21
C TYR A 111 16.40 -6.11 -1.42
N ILE A 112 15.73 -7.14 -1.92
CA ILE A 112 14.52 -7.69 -1.32
C ILE A 112 14.73 -9.18 -1.04
N GLU A 113 14.90 -9.49 0.23
CA GLU A 113 14.87 -10.85 0.75
C GLU A 113 13.41 -11.32 0.80
N VAL A 114 13.12 -12.51 0.29
CA VAL A 114 11.78 -13.11 0.31
C VAL A 114 11.75 -14.26 1.29
N GLU A 115 10.78 -14.24 2.18
CA GLU A 115 10.52 -15.31 3.15
C GLU A 115 9.10 -15.84 2.97
N GLY A 116 8.95 -17.17 2.97
CA GLY A 116 7.66 -17.84 2.89
C GLY A 116 7.07 -17.89 1.47
N GLU A 117 7.88 -17.87 0.41
CA GLU A 117 7.41 -18.01 -0.98
C GLU A 117 6.58 -19.28 -1.19
N ASP A 118 6.90 -20.36 -0.46
CA ASP A 118 6.15 -21.62 -0.49
C ASP A 118 4.68 -21.45 -0.09
N ASN A 119 4.35 -20.47 0.77
CA ASN A 119 2.97 -20.16 1.12
C ASN A 119 2.20 -19.63 -0.10
N LEU A 120 2.81 -18.72 -0.87
CA LEU A 120 2.21 -18.19 -2.08
C LEU A 120 2.10 -19.28 -3.16
N ARG A 121 3.15 -20.10 -3.33
CA ARG A 121 3.15 -21.20 -4.30
C ARG A 121 2.03 -22.17 -3.99
N ARG A 122 1.92 -22.68 -2.76
CA ARG A 122 0.82 -23.59 -2.36
C ARG A 122 -0.56 -23.00 -2.58
N ALA A 123 -0.75 -21.70 -2.31
CA ALA A 123 -2.02 -21.03 -2.55
C ALA A 123 -2.31 -20.88 -4.05
N TYR A 124 -1.30 -20.56 -4.84
CA TYR A 124 -1.40 -20.37 -6.29
C TYR A 124 -1.71 -21.69 -7.02
N ASP A 125 -1.05 -22.78 -6.61
CA ASP A 125 -1.21 -24.13 -7.20
C ASP A 125 -2.63 -24.71 -7.01
N LYS A 126 -3.44 -24.13 -6.10
CA LYS A 126 -4.87 -24.47 -5.97
C LYS A 126 -5.71 -24.03 -7.18
N GLY A 127 -5.18 -23.15 -8.04
CA GLY A 127 -5.85 -22.69 -9.27
C GLY A 127 -7.07 -21.79 -9.06
N LYS A 128 -7.36 -21.37 -7.83
CA LYS A 128 -8.56 -20.57 -7.47
C LYS A 128 -8.31 -19.05 -7.49
N GLY A 129 -7.11 -18.62 -7.91
CA GLY A 129 -6.64 -17.25 -7.74
C GLY A 129 -6.22 -16.93 -6.28
N VAL A 130 -5.42 -15.89 -6.14
CA VAL A 130 -4.88 -15.50 -4.82
C VAL A 130 -5.13 -14.03 -4.54
N ILE A 131 -5.75 -13.72 -3.42
CA ILE A 131 -5.86 -12.37 -2.89
C ILE A 131 -4.63 -12.11 -2.00
N CYS A 132 -3.67 -11.35 -2.53
CA CYS A 132 -2.50 -10.90 -1.80
C CYS A 132 -2.91 -9.72 -0.91
N LEU A 133 -3.13 -9.97 0.36
CA LEU A 133 -3.57 -8.99 1.34
C LEU A 133 -2.35 -8.26 1.92
N ILE A 134 -2.19 -6.97 1.57
CA ILE A 134 -1.02 -6.18 1.90
C ILE A 134 -1.43 -4.93 2.69
N PRO A 135 -0.83 -4.61 3.85
CA PRO A 135 -1.04 -3.33 4.53
C PRO A 135 -0.19 -2.21 3.88
N HIS A 136 -0.58 -0.95 4.13
CA HIS A 136 0.22 0.23 3.78
C HIS A 136 1.38 0.40 4.76
N ILE A 137 2.30 -0.57 4.75
CA ILE A 137 3.48 -0.59 5.62
C ILE A 137 4.76 -0.48 4.80
N SER A 138 5.74 0.27 5.28
CA SER A 138 7.04 0.45 4.63
C SER A 138 6.87 0.84 3.14
N SER A 139 7.61 0.21 2.22
CA SER A 139 7.48 0.45 0.79
C SER A 139 6.41 -0.47 0.16
N TRP A 140 5.13 -0.19 0.43
CA TRP A 140 4.00 -1.01 -0.06
C TRP A 140 3.95 -1.15 -1.60
N GLU A 141 4.50 -0.19 -2.37
CA GLU A 141 4.61 -0.32 -3.82
C GLU A 141 5.59 -1.42 -4.22
N LEU A 142 6.70 -1.58 -3.50
CA LEU A 142 7.60 -2.73 -3.69
C LEU A 142 6.91 -4.03 -3.29
N SER A 143 6.16 -4.01 -2.18
CA SER A 143 5.35 -5.15 -1.76
C SER A 143 4.38 -5.60 -2.87
N ALA A 144 3.66 -4.64 -3.47
CA ALA A 144 2.68 -4.93 -4.51
C ALA A 144 3.28 -5.52 -5.79
N VAL A 145 4.52 -5.16 -6.14
CA VAL A 145 5.18 -5.67 -7.35
C VAL A 145 6.06 -6.90 -7.10
N THR A 146 6.23 -7.35 -5.86
CA THR A 146 7.02 -8.56 -5.57
C THR A 146 6.39 -9.83 -6.14
N PRO A 147 5.09 -10.11 -6.01
CA PRO A 147 4.48 -11.29 -6.62
C PRO A 147 4.70 -11.41 -8.13
N PRO A 148 4.49 -10.38 -8.97
CA PRO A 148 4.80 -10.47 -10.40
C PRO A 148 6.31 -10.60 -10.68
N MET A 149 7.18 -10.03 -9.83
CA MET A 149 8.64 -10.22 -9.94
C MET A 149 9.05 -11.66 -9.59
N LEU A 150 8.32 -12.36 -8.73
CA LEU A 150 8.48 -13.81 -8.49
C LEU A 150 7.97 -14.66 -9.66
N GLY A 151 7.11 -14.13 -10.52
CA GLY A 151 6.59 -14.81 -11.71
C GLY A 151 5.09 -15.11 -11.66
N TYR A 152 4.39 -14.66 -10.63
CA TYR A 152 2.95 -14.86 -10.51
C TYR A 152 2.19 -13.76 -11.28
N PRO A 153 1.30 -14.10 -12.25
CA PRO A 153 0.47 -13.11 -12.94
C PRO A 153 -0.35 -12.30 -11.96
N THR A 154 -0.16 -10.97 -11.95
CA THR A 154 -0.70 -10.14 -10.88
C THR A 154 -1.50 -8.95 -11.41
N VAL A 155 -2.63 -8.69 -10.78
CA VAL A 155 -3.49 -7.53 -11.04
C VAL A 155 -3.65 -6.69 -9.76
N ALA A 156 -3.97 -5.42 -9.91
CA ALA A 156 -4.35 -4.54 -8.81
C ALA A 156 -5.45 -3.59 -9.24
N ALA A 157 -6.23 -3.09 -8.29
CA ALA A 157 -7.16 -1.99 -8.51
C ALA A 157 -6.78 -0.81 -7.63
N SER A 158 -6.56 0.36 -8.20
CA SER A 158 -6.19 1.55 -7.46
C SER A 158 -6.92 2.80 -7.97
N LYS A 159 -7.21 3.73 -7.04
CA LYS A 159 -7.68 5.06 -7.42
C LYS A 159 -6.51 5.87 -7.97
N PRO A 160 -6.69 6.66 -9.05
CA PRO A 160 -5.66 7.56 -9.53
C PRO A 160 -5.19 8.53 -8.44
N ILE A 161 -3.87 8.70 -8.34
CA ILE A 161 -3.26 9.62 -7.37
C ILE A 161 -3.23 11.03 -7.95
N LYS A 162 -3.36 12.03 -7.09
CA LYS A 162 -3.15 13.42 -7.47
C LYS A 162 -1.68 13.64 -7.84
N GLY A 163 -1.44 14.24 -8.99
CA GLY A 163 -0.10 14.49 -9.51
C GLY A 163 0.22 13.62 -10.74
N PHE A 164 0.16 14.25 -11.92
CA PHE A 164 0.27 13.56 -13.20
C PHE A 164 1.58 12.77 -13.35
N LEU A 165 2.72 13.36 -12.95
CA LEU A 165 4.04 12.70 -13.06
C LEU A 165 4.13 11.48 -12.13
N VAL A 166 3.67 11.63 -10.89
CA VAL A 166 3.67 10.53 -9.89
C VAL A 166 2.77 9.40 -10.36
N GLN A 167 1.56 9.73 -10.83
CA GLN A 167 0.62 8.74 -11.37
C GLN A 167 1.19 7.99 -12.57
N LYS A 168 1.76 8.71 -13.56
CA LYS A 168 2.39 8.07 -14.73
C LYS A 168 3.57 7.18 -14.33
N THR A 169 4.43 7.65 -13.45
CA THR A 169 5.59 6.89 -12.96
C THR A 169 5.13 5.62 -12.24
N MET A 170 4.10 5.71 -11.40
CA MET A 170 3.56 4.57 -10.67
C MET A 170 2.94 3.52 -11.59
N VAL A 171 2.11 3.93 -12.56
CA VAL A 171 1.51 3.01 -13.53
C VAL A 171 2.60 2.35 -14.39
N TRP A 172 3.58 3.13 -14.84
CA TRP A 172 4.71 2.63 -15.60
C TRP A 172 5.57 1.65 -14.77
N PHE A 173 5.85 1.97 -13.51
CA PHE A 173 6.58 1.14 -12.56
C PHE A 173 5.92 -0.22 -12.38
N ARG A 174 4.61 -0.25 -12.14
CA ARG A 174 3.82 -1.46 -11.96
C ARG A 174 3.78 -2.30 -13.25
N ARG A 175 3.47 -1.66 -14.39
CA ARG A 175 3.39 -2.33 -15.70
C ARG A 175 4.71 -2.98 -16.11
N ARG A 176 5.85 -2.30 -15.93
CA ARG A 176 7.16 -2.87 -16.28
C ARG A 176 7.54 -4.09 -15.46
N ARG A 177 6.91 -4.31 -14.33
CA ARG A 177 7.09 -5.49 -13.48
C ARG A 177 6.01 -6.55 -13.66
N GLY A 178 5.23 -6.46 -14.73
CA GLY A 178 4.22 -7.45 -15.09
C GLY A 178 2.89 -7.32 -14.35
N MET A 179 2.66 -6.21 -13.61
CA MET A 179 1.38 -5.99 -12.94
C MET A 179 0.39 -5.24 -13.84
N ILE A 180 -0.82 -5.75 -13.97
CA ILE A 180 -1.94 -5.08 -14.64
C ILE A 180 -2.68 -4.25 -13.59
N ASN A 181 -2.80 -2.94 -13.84
CA ASN A 181 -3.52 -2.04 -12.93
C ASN A 181 -4.85 -1.63 -13.55
N PHE A 182 -5.94 -1.93 -12.84
CA PHE A 182 -7.29 -1.46 -13.17
C PHE A 182 -7.58 -0.16 -12.40
N ASP A 183 -8.49 0.66 -12.95
CA ASP A 183 -9.11 1.71 -12.17
C ASP A 183 -10.04 1.07 -11.12
N ARG A 184 -9.96 1.51 -9.86
CA ARG A 184 -10.72 0.94 -8.75
C ARG A 184 -12.24 0.99 -9.01
N ASP A 185 -12.70 2.13 -9.52
CA ASP A 185 -14.12 2.36 -9.71
C ASP A 185 -14.63 1.58 -10.93
N GLY A 186 -15.62 0.70 -10.73
CA GLY A 186 -16.20 -0.15 -11.77
C GLY A 186 -15.39 -1.40 -12.16
N SER A 187 -14.28 -1.71 -11.48
CA SER A 187 -13.42 -2.84 -11.85
C SER A 187 -13.85 -4.19 -11.26
N TYR A 188 -14.86 -4.26 -10.39
CA TYR A 188 -15.22 -5.48 -9.66
C TYR A 188 -15.32 -6.74 -10.54
N LYS A 189 -16.05 -6.66 -11.66
CA LYS A 189 -16.19 -7.78 -12.61
C LYS A 189 -14.85 -8.24 -13.19
N LYS A 190 -13.92 -7.28 -13.45
CA LYS A 190 -12.56 -7.57 -13.94
C LYS A 190 -11.72 -8.26 -12.89
N LEU A 191 -11.88 -7.88 -11.61
CA LEU A 191 -11.18 -8.53 -10.50
C LEU A 191 -11.67 -9.97 -10.30
N VAL A 192 -12.99 -10.20 -10.34
CA VAL A 192 -13.59 -11.55 -10.31
C VAL A 192 -13.07 -12.41 -11.45
N SER A 193 -13.08 -11.90 -12.71
CA SER A 193 -12.53 -12.62 -13.85
C SER A 193 -11.06 -12.98 -13.66
N SER A 194 -10.24 -12.01 -13.21
CA SER A 194 -8.81 -12.22 -12.99
C SER A 194 -8.52 -13.30 -11.95
N LEU A 195 -9.30 -13.33 -10.85
CA LEU A 195 -9.18 -14.39 -9.84
C LEU A 195 -9.59 -15.76 -10.39
N LYS A 196 -10.70 -15.83 -11.12
CA LYS A 196 -11.14 -17.07 -11.79
C LYS A 196 -10.16 -17.58 -12.85
N GLU A 197 -9.34 -16.69 -13.42
CA GLU A 197 -8.23 -17.01 -14.31
C GLU A 197 -6.95 -17.44 -13.53
N GLY A 198 -7.01 -17.59 -12.21
CA GLY A 198 -5.90 -18.02 -11.37
C GLY A 198 -4.87 -16.94 -11.05
N LYS A 199 -5.15 -15.66 -11.33
CA LYS A 199 -4.20 -14.56 -11.08
C LYS A 199 -4.12 -14.17 -9.61
N CYS A 200 -3.01 -13.54 -9.23
CA CYS A 200 -2.86 -12.85 -7.95
C CYS A 200 -3.51 -11.46 -8.02
N LEU A 201 -4.23 -11.07 -6.99
CA LEU A 201 -4.85 -9.76 -6.85
C LEU A 201 -4.30 -9.04 -5.62
N ILE A 202 -3.66 -7.91 -5.82
CA ILE A 202 -3.20 -7.06 -4.71
C ILE A 202 -4.37 -6.27 -4.13
N LEU A 203 -4.63 -6.44 -2.85
CA LEU A 203 -5.63 -5.66 -2.10
C LEU A 203 -5.07 -5.13 -0.77
N MET A 204 -5.48 -3.92 -0.43
CA MET A 204 -5.18 -3.23 0.82
C MET A 204 -6.49 -2.77 1.45
N ILE A 205 -6.74 -3.17 2.71
CA ILE A 205 -7.99 -2.88 3.43
C ILE A 205 -7.79 -2.03 4.68
N ASP A 206 -6.57 -1.64 4.96
CA ASP A 206 -6.15 -0.93 6.18
C ASP A 206 -6.37 0.59 6.15
N GLN A 207 -7.18 1.07 5.21
CA GLN A 207 -7.57 2.48 5.10
C GLN A 207 -9.09 2.62 5.06
N ASP A 208 -9.60 3.64 5.77
CA ASP A 208 -11.00 4.04 5.68
C ASP A 208 -11.23 4.79 4.37
N THR A 209 -11.95 4.16 3.45
CA THR A 209 -12.19 4.67 2.09
C THR A 209 -13.67 4.62 1.73
N SER A 210 -14.08 5.41 0.73
CA SER A 210 -15.46 5.50 0.23
C SER A 210 -15.85 4.28 -0.63
N VAL A 211 -15.78 3.06 -0.07
CA VAL A 211 -16.24 1.82 -0.71
C VAL A 211 -17.13 1.06 0.27
N LYS A 212 -17.82 0.01 -0.20
CA LYS A 212 -18.63 -0.84 0.69
C LYS A 212 -17.73 -1.43 1.78
N SER A 213 -18.05 -1.16 3.03
CA SER A 213 -17.23 -1.45 4.22
C SER A 213 -18.10 -1.90 5.38
N CYS A 214 -17.51 -2.49 6.40
CA CYS A 214 -18.14 -2.83 7.68
C CYS A 214 -17.28 -2.33 8.85
N PHE A 215 -17.87 -2.28 10.04
CA PHE A 215 -17.12 -2.02 11.27
C PHE A 215 -16.49 -3.30 11.78
N VAL A 216 -15.20 -3.23 12.09
CA VAL A 216 -14.41 -4.28 12.72
C VAL A 216 -13.53 -3.68 13.81
N ASP A 217 -13.01 -4.50 14.70
CA ASP A 217 -12.05 -4.07 15.70
C ASP A 217 -10.65 -3.96 15.09
N PHE A 218 -9.95 -2.88 15.42
CA PHE A 218 -8.58 -2.62 14.99
C PHE A 218 -7.89 -1.73 16.02
N PHE A 219 -6.85 -2.25 16.66
CA PHE A 219 -6.21 -1.65 17.83
C PHE A 219 -7.20 -1.32 18.97
N GLY A 220 -8.13 -2.25 19.25
CA GLY A 220 -9.14 -2.11 20.29
C GLY A 220 -10.18 -1.02 20.02
N ARG A 221 -10.36 -0.59 18.77
CA ARG A 221 -11.32 0.44 18.36
C ARG A 221 -12.09 0.01 17.13
N LYS A 222 -13.39 0.29 17.10
CA LYS A 222 -14.21 0.08 15.90
C LYS A 222 -13.70 0.95 14.75
N THR A 223 -13.52 0.35 13.58
CA THR A 223 -13.03 1.03 12.38
C THR A 223 -13.75 0.55 11.13
N PHE A 224 -14.07 1.50 10.25
CA PHE A 224 -14.75 1.21 9.00
C PHE A 224 -13.76 0.65 7.98
N THR A 225 -13.94 -0.64 7.62
CA THR A 225 -12.96 -1.42 6.84
C THR A 225 -13.58 -1.96 5.56
N PRO A 226 -12.91 -1.80 4.39
CA PRO A 226 -13.39 -2.29 3.10
C PRO A 226 -13.67 -3.79 3.09
N LEU A 227 -14.86 -4.18 2.63
CA LEU A 227 -15.30 -5.58 2.47
C LEU A 227 -14.73 -6.28 1.21
N GLY A 228 -13.95 -5.55 0.39
CA GLY A 228 -13.57 -6.02 -0.95
C GLY A 228 -12.89 -7.38 -0.97
N ALA A 229 -11.95 -7.63 -0.06
CA ALA A 229 -11.22 -8.90 0.00
C ALA A 229 -12.12 -10.07 0.41
N SER A 230 -12.94 -9.89 1.46
CA SER A 230 -13.89 -10.89 1.93
C SER A 230 -14.92 -11.24 0.86
N ARG A 231 -15.50 -10.20 0.23
CA ARG A 231 -16.49 -10.39 -0.83
C ARG A 231 -15.91 -11.14 -2.03
N LEU A 232 -14.71 -10.77 -2.49
CA LEU A 232 -14.05 -11.44 -3.61
C LEU A 232 -13.71 -12.90 -3.29
N ALA A 233 -13.19 -13.17 -2.08
CA ALA A 233 -12.92 -14.54 -1.66
C ALA A 233 -14.20 -15.41 -1.63
N LEU A 234 -15.32 -14.85 -1.15
CA LEU A 234 -16.61 -15.53 -1.14
C LEU A 234 -17.20 -15.73 -2.56
N ASP A 235 -16.94 -14.80 -3.49
CA ASP A 235 -17.50 -14.88 -4.87
C ASP A 235 -16.66 -15.77 -5.80
N THR A 236 -15.38 -16.04 -5.49
CA THR A 236 -14.45 -16.69 -6.42
C THR A 236 -13.74 -17.91 -5.85
N ASP A 237 -13.88 -18.20 -4.56
CA ASP A 237 -13.09 -19.18 -3.81
C ASP A 237 -11.58 -18.88 -3.78
N ALA A 238 -11.18 -17.66 -4.12
CA ALA A 238 -9.79 -17.26 -4.11
C ALA A 238 -9.19 -17.35 -2.71
N VAL A 239 -7.95 -17.78 -2.66
CA VAL A 239 -7.19 -17.96 -1.40
C VAL A 239 -6.64 -16.62 -0.93
N ILE A 240 -6.83 -16.27 0.34
CA ILE A 240 -6.27 -15.04 0.92
C ILE A 240 -4.90 -15.35 1.51
N VAL A 241 -3.87 -14.64 1.03
CA VAL A 241 -2.50 -14.76 1.53
C VAL A 241 -2.02 -13.38 2.01
N PRO A 242 -1.84 -13.20 3.33
CA PRO A 242 -1.30 -11.97 3.87
C PRO A 242 0.19 -11.84 3.55
N MET A 243 0.61 -10.65 3.17
CA MET A 243 2.00 -10.35 2.81
C MET A 243 2.38 -8.97 3.35
N ALA A 244 3.65 -8.80 3.71
CA ALA A 244 4.14 -7.51 4.16
C ALA A 244 5.62 -7.33 3.80
N ILE A 245 6.00 -6.09 3.59
CA ILE A 245 7.40 -5.70 3.41
C ILE A 245 7.86 -4.90 4.62
N LYS A 246 9.05 -5.22 5.11
CA LYS A 246 9.73 -4.48 6.17
C LYS A 246 11.01 -3.89 5.62
N GLN A 247 11.24 -2.61 5.83
CA GLN A 247 12.52 -2.00 5.59
C GLN A 247 13.49 -2.38 6.72
N LEU A 248 14.60 -3.02 6.38
CA LEU A 248 15.68 -3.37 7.31
C LEU A 248 16.72 -2.25 7.38
N ASP A 249 17.03 -1.67 6.23
CA ASP A 249 17.91 -0.51 6.06
C ASP A 249 17.59 0.17 4.72
N VAL A 250 18.28 1.25 4.37
CA VAL A 250 18.12 1.94 3.08
C VAL A 250 18.35 0.94 1.94
N LYS A 251 17.39 0.86 1.02
CA LYS A 251 17.37 -0.12 -0.09
C LYS A 251 17.51 -1.60 0.36
N LYS A 252 17.24 -1.94 1.61
CA LYS A 252 17.27 -3.30 2.12
C LYS A 252 15.93 -3.64 2.73
N TYR A 253 15.27 -4.67 2.19
CA TYR A 253 13.91 -5.04 2.57
C TYR A 253 13.80 -6.54 2.81
N LYS A 254 12.88 -6.91 3.70
CA LYS A 254 12.41 -8.27 3.87
C LYS A 254 10.93 -8.32 3.50
N PHE A 255 10.58 -9.13 2.52
CA PHE A 255 9.21 -9.40 2.10
C PHE A 255 8.79 -10.74 2.66
N THR A 256 7.83 -10.72 3.57
CA THR A 256 7.32 -11.93 4.24
C THR A 256 5.96 -12.29 3.70
N ILE A 257 5.77 -13.53 3.29
CA ILE A 257 4.53 -14.13 2.84
C ILE A 257 4.06 -15.09 3.92
N LEU A 258 2.95 -14.75 4.57
CA LEU A 258 2.37 -15.54 5.64
C LEU A 258 1.59 -16.75 5.09
N PRO A 259 1.28 -17.76 5.92
CA PRO A 259 0.34 -18.80 5.55
C PRO A 259 -1.01 -18.21 5.10
N GLU A 260 -1.73 -18.98 4.28
CA GLU A 260 -3.07 -18.60 3.85
C GLU A 260 -4.01 -18.37 5.04
N LEU A 261 -4.88 -17.39 4.90
CA LEU A 261 -5.92 -17.09 5.87
C LEU A 261 -7.20 -17.84 5.47
N PRO A 262 -7.72 -18.73 6.33
CA PRO A 262 -8.98 -19.43 6.06
C PRO A 262 -10.14 -18.46 5.83
N THR A 263 -10.99 -18.78 4.85
CA THR A 263 -12.22 -18.03 4.58
C THR A 263 -13.39 -18.76 5.24
N VAL A 264 -14.06 -18.09 6.19
CA VAL A 264 -15.28 -18.59 6.83
C VAL A 264 -16.43 -18.54 5.82
N ARG A 265 -17.20 -19.63 5.77
CA ARG A 265 -18.40 -19.77 4.93
C ARG A 265 -19.48 -20.48 5.71
N THR A 266 -20.58 -19.79 5.94
CA THR A 266 -21.81 -20.32 6.54
C THR A 266 -23.01 -20.01 5.63
N ASP A 267 -24.20 -20.25 6.10
CA ASP A 267 -25.43 -19.86 5.40
C ASP A 267 -25.73 -18.34 5.51
N ASN A 268 -25.04 -17.62 6.41
CA ASN A 268 -25.17 -16.18 6.58
C ASN A 268 -24.00 -15.42 5.93
N ARG A 269 -24.18 -15.11 4.65
CA ARG A 269 -23.15 -14.43 3.85
C ARG A 269 -22.74 -13.04 4.38
N GLU A 270 -23.64 -12.30 5.01
CA GLU A 270 -23.33 -10.97 5.55
C GLU A 270 -22.42 -11.09 6.77
N GLU A 271 -22.73 -12.01 7.66
CA GLU A 271 -21.90 -12.33 8.81
C GLU A 271 -20.54 -12.88 8.39
N ASP A 272 -20.49 -13.77 7.39
CA ASP A 272 -19.25 -14.26 6.81
C ASP A 272 -18.35 -13.12 6.31
N MET A 273 -18.91 -12.12 5.60
CA MET A 273 -18.14 -10.96 5.14
C MET A 273 -17.56 -10.17 6.31
N ILE A 274 -18.30 -9.95 7.39
CA ILE A 274 -17.83 -9.23 8.56
C ILE A 274 -16.75 -10.03 9.28
N THR A 275 -17.01 -11.32 9.55
CA THR A 275 -16.07 -12.24 10.22
C THR A 275 -14.76 -12.36 9.45
N ASN A 276 -14.81 -12.55 8.14
CA ASN A 276 -13.61 -12.63 7.31
C ASN A 276 -12.85 -11.29 7.30
N THR A 277 -13.55 -10.16 7.28
CA THR A 277 -12.90 -8.84 7.34
C THR A 277 -12.25 -8.59 8.70
N GLN A 278 -12.88 -9.05 9.79
CA GLN A 278 -12.27 -9.02 11.12
C GLN A 278 -11.00 -9.87 11.17
N ASN A 279 -11.03 -11.11 10.67
CA ASN A 279 -9.86 -11.99 10.64
C ASN A 279 -8.71 -11.37 9.82
N GLN A 280 -9.01 -10.76 8.67
CA GLN A 280 -8.04 -10.04 7.85
C GLN A 280 -7.45 -8.82 8.60
N SER A 281 -8.28 -8.07 9.31
CA SER A 281 -7.86 -6.92 10.12
C SER A 281 -6.95 -7.34 11.26
N ASN A 282 -7.25 -8.45 11.94
CA ASN A 282 -6.42 -9.00 13.02
C ASN A 282 -5.02 -9.37 12.54
N VAL A 283 -4.91 -10.00 11.36
CA VAL A 283 -3.61 -10.34 10.76
C VAL A 283 -2.84 -9.07 10.39
N ILE A 284 -3.48 -8.08 9.78
CA ILE A 284 -2.86 -6.80 9.45
C ILE A 284 -2.39 -6.07 10.73
N GLU A 285 -3.21 -6.03 11.77
CA GLU A 285 -2.83 -5.45 13.05
C GLU A 285 -1.59 -6.16 13.64
N GLY A 286 -1.55 -7.50 13.60
CA GLY A 286 -0.39 -8.27 14.04
C GLY A 286 0.89 -7.94 13.27
N ILE A 287 0.80 -7.69 11.96
CA ILE A 287 1.92 -7.25 11.13
C ILE A 287 2.39 -5.85 11.55
N ILE A 288 1.45 -4.92 11.79
CA ILE A 288 1.75 -3.54 12.18
C ILE A 288 2.38 -3.51 13.58
N ARG A 289 1.86 -4.27 14.55
CA ARG A 289 2.40 -4.35 15.91
C ARG A 289 3.85 -4.82 15.96
N LYS A 290 4.26 -5.71 15.03
CA LYS A 290 5.66 -6.13 14.88
C LYS A 290 6.57 -5.05 14.30
N ASN A 291 6.04 -4.06 13.59
CA ASN A 291 6.80 -2.99 12.93
C ASN A 291 6.04 -1.65 12.99
N PRO A 292 5.73 -1.15 14.20
CA PRO A 292 4.77 -0.07 14.38
C PRO A 292 5.20 1.25 13.75
N THR A 293 6.50 1.52 13.66
CA THR A 293 7.01 2.76 13.05
C THR A 293 6.95 2.78 11.53
N GLN A 294 6.61 1.66 10.88
CA GLN A 294 6.61 1.57 9.41
C GLN A 294 5.22 1.65 8.79
N TRP A 295 4.14 1.66 9.58
CA TRP A 295 2.77 1.85 9.07
C TRP A 295 2.42 3.33 8.90
N VAL A 296 1.46 3.62 7.99
CA VAL A 296 1.06 5.00 7.62
C VAL A 296 0.09 5.61 8.63
N TRP A 297 0.54 5.84 9.87
CA TRP A 297 -0.27 6.42 10.96
C TRP A 297 -0.88 7.78 10.63
N MET A 298 -0.40 8.49 9.60
CA MET A 298 -0.95 9.77 9.14
C MET A 298 -2.25 9.65 8.35
N HIS A 299 -2.73 8.45 8.04
CA HIS A 299 -4.05 8.24 7.45
C HIS A 299 -5.13 8.31 8.52
N GLN A 300 -6.27 8.96 8.18
CA GLN A 300 -7.44 9.04 9.08
C GLN A 300 -8.19 7.70 9.13
N ARG A 301 -7.58 6.68 9.77
CA ARG A 301 -8.09 5.30 9.80
C ARG A 301 -9.43 5.18 10.52
N TRP A 302 -9.68 6.02 11.51
CA TRP A 302 -10.88 6.03 12.35
C TRP A 302 -11.75 7.28 12.12
N LYS A 303 -11.82 7.79 10.88
CA LYS A 303 -12.62 8.99 10.56
C LYS A 303 -14.10 8.72 10.56
N THR A 304 -14.53 7.50 10.16
CA THR A 304 -15.93 7.10 10.16
C THR A 304 -16.25 6.52 11.54
N ALA A 305 -17.11 7.20 12.28
CA ALA A 305 -17.60 6.72 13.58
C ALA A 305 -18.65 5.62 13.38
N PRO A 306 -18.72 4.62 14.27
CA PRO A 306 -19.84 3.69 14.29
C PRO A 306 -21.15 4.43 14.61
N PRO A 307 -22.32 3.89 14.23
CA PRO A 307 -23.61 4.40 14.66
C PRO A 307 -23.70 4.45 16.20
N GLU A 308 -24.36 5.45 16.75
CA GLU A 308 -24.44 5.68 18.21
C GLU A 308 -25.10 4.52 19.00
N ASN A 309 -25.74 3.55 18.32
CA ASN A 309 -26.51 2.46 18.95
C ASN A 309 -25.78 1.10 18.97
N GLU A 310 -24.48 1.02 18.65
CA GLU A 310 -23.69 -0.22 18.70
C GLU A 310 -22.53 -0.12 19.71
N GLY A 311 -22.80 0.47 20.87
CA GLY A 311 -21.90 0.51 22.03
C GLY A 311 -22.16 -0.62 23.01
#